data_33e092c7dc31bf96df4664e74c829799
#
_entry.id   33e092c7dc31bf96df4664e74c829799
#
_cell.length_a   1.000
_cell.length_b   1.000
_cell.length_c   1.000
_cell.angle_alpha   90.00
_cell.angle_beta   90.00
_cell.angle_gamma   90.00
#
_symmetry.space_group_name_H-M   'P 1'
#
loop_
_entity.id
_entity.type
_entity.pdbx_description
1 polymer ?
#
loop_
_entity_poly.entity_id
_entity_poly.type
_entity_poly.pdbx_seq_one_letter_code
_entity_poly.pdbx_strand_id
1 'polypeptide(L)'
;MTALGCVLGDAAGLGVTAQLMGAGLSLPAALGYIVPLAGMCLAGTMAAESLDEFARLKRVFQAELIPQLGQLPLWGLGLLALGAGVGEETLFRGFMQTAAIQGLGGVLPADAATAAGLAASAVIFGALHALTPSYFLFATAAGFVFGFEYLQHGLQTAAATHWLYDWAALIYIIRVWGGPAGSDGDSDGGGRSSSDNKSGAGPEPGSVQQGP
;
A
#
# COMPACT_ATOMS: atom_id res chain seq x y z
N MET A 1 8.27 -9.53 -13.30
CA MET A 1 8.06 -8.23 -13.96
C MET A 1 9.32 -7.71 -14.64
N THR A 2 10.49 -7.67 -13.98
CA THR A 2 11.76 -7.18 -14.58
C THR A 2 12.09 -7.83 -15.93
N ALA A 3 12.15 -9.17 -15.97
CA ALA A 3 12.43 -9.90 -17.21
C ALA A 3 11.42 -9.58 -18.33
N LEU A 4 10.14 -9.50 -17.98
CA LEU A 4 9.07 -9.17 -18.94
C LEU A 4 9.25 -7.74 -19.50
N GLY A 5 9.50 -6.76 -18.63
CA GLY A 5 9.73 -5.37 -19.04
C GLY A 5 10.96 -5.21 -19.94
N CYS A 6 12.07 -5.88 -19.59
CA CYS A 6 13.27 -5.90 -20.42
C CYS A 6 13.03 -6.55 -21.79
N VAL A 7 12.44 -7.76 -21.81
CA VAL A 7 12.18 -8.48 -23.07
C VAL A 7 11.24 -7.71 -23.99
N LEU A 8 10.13 -7.21 -23.47
CA LEU A 8 9.15 -6.43 -24.27
C LEU A 8 9.73 -5.09 -24.70
N GLY A 9 10.43 -4.39 -23.81
CA GLY A 9 11.01 -3.09 -24.10
C GLY A 9 12.16 -3.17 -25.10
N ASP A 10 13.03 -4.14 -24.97
CA ASP A 10 14.15 -4.32 -25.91
C ASP A 10 13.66 -4.81 -27.28
N ALA A 11 12.65 -5.71 -27.31
CA ALA A 11 12.00 -6.12 -28.55
C ALA A 11 11.29 -4.95 -29.26
N ALA A 12 10.80 -3.97 -28.51
CA ALA A 12 10.23 -2.73 -29.05
C ALA A 12 11.29 -1.66 -29.38
N GLY A 13 12.59 -1.95 -29.21
CA GLY A 13 13.68 -1.01 -29.49
C GLY A 13 13.85 0.10 -28.45
N LEU A 14 13.30 -0.06 -27.24
CA LEU A 14 13.32 0.95 -26.17
C LEU A 14 14.60 0.91 -25.32
N GLY A 15 15.43 -0.14 -25.45
CA GLY A 15 16.68 -0.28 -24.72
C GLY A 15 16.52 -0.36 -23.20
N VAL A 16 15.45 -1.01 -22.71
CA VAL A 16 15.10 -1.06 -21.28
C VAL A 16 16.17 -1.76 -20.44
N THR A 17 16.77 -2.83 -20.97
CA THR A 17 17.89 -3.50 -20.31
C THR A 17 19.10 -2.56 -20.15
N ALA A 18 19.41 -1.78 -21.18
CA ALA A 18 20.50 -0.80 -21.12
C ALA A 18 20.21 0.33 -20.11
N GLN A 19 18.98 0.79 -20.02
CA GLN A 19 18.54 1.78 -19.02
C GLN A 19 18.69 1.22 -17.60
N LEU A 20 18.31 -0.04 -17.37
CA LEU A 20 18.39 -0.68 -16.05
C LEU A 20 19.85 -0.94 -15.64
N MET A 21 20.72 -1.34 -16.58
CA MET A 21 22.12 -1.68 -16.31
C MET A 21 23.08 -0.50 -16.41
N GLY A 22 22.62 0.64 -16.86
CA GLY A 22 23.41 1.87 -17.04
C GLY A 22 23.90 2.47 -15.71
N ALA A 23 24.55 3.63 -15.77
CA ALA A 23 25.08 4.36 -14.62
C ALA A 23 24.29 5.68 -14.42
N GLY A 24 22.99 5.57 -14.17
CA GLY A 24 22.09 6.72 -14.08
C GLY A 24 21.48 6.99 -12.70
N LEU A 25 21.88 6.25 -11.65
CA LEU A 25 21.30 6.41 -10.32
C LEU A 25 21.66 7.75 -9.68
N SER A 26 20.65 8.53 -9.31
CA SER A 26 20.77 9.74 -8.50
C SER A 26 20.11 9.55 -7.12
N LEU A 27 20.90 9.20 -6.11
CA LEU A 27 20.40 9.06 -4.74
C LEU A 27 19.79 10.35 -4.18
N PRO A 28 20.35 11.57 -4.41
CA PRO A 28 19.69 12.79 -3.94
C PRO A 28 18.30 13.00 -4.56
N ALA A 29 18.13 12.70 -5.85
CA ALA A 29 16.82 12.76 -6.48
C ALA A 29 15.86 11.72 -5.89
N ALA A 30 16.29 10.46 -5.76
CA ALA A 30 15.48 9.40 -5.16
C ALA A 30 14.98 9.79 -3.76
N LEU A 31 15.85 10.31 -2.89
CA LEU A 31 15.46 10.77 -1.56
C LEU A 31 14.49 11.97 -1.61
N GLY A 32 14.65 12.87 -2.59
CA GLY A 32 13.73 13.98 -2.82
C GLY A 32 12.31 13.54 -3.18
N TYR A 33 12.18 12.53 -4.05
CA TYR A 33 10.89 12.00 -4.49
C TYR A 33 10.19 11.12 -3.43
N ILE A 34 10.94 10.57 -2.45
CA ILE A 34 10.33 9.89 -1.30
C ILE A 34 9.48 10.86 -0.46
N VAL A 35 9.83 12.14 -0.40
CA VAL A 35 9.12 13.12 0.46
C VAL A 35 7.62 13.23 0.12
N PRO A 36 7.19 13.50 -1.14
CA PRO A 36 5.78 13.53 -1.47
C PRO A 36 5.09 12.18 -1.26
N LEU A 37 5.75 11.06 -1.55
CA LEU A 37 5.19 9.71 -1.33
C LEU A 37 4.97 9.43 0.15
N ALA A 38 5.92 9.78 1.02
CA ALA A 38 5.79 9.66 2.47
C ALA A 38 4.66 10.57 2.99
N GLY A 39 4.55 11.80 2.48
CA GLY A 39 3.45 12.70 2.79
C GLY A 39 2.08 12.10 2.42
N MET A 40 1.97 11.49 1.26
CA MET A 40 0.76 10.79 0.83
C MET A 40 0.43 9.59 1.74
N CYS A 41 1.43 8.80 2.12
CA CYS A 41 1.27 7.67 3.04
C CYS A 41 0.77 8.14 4.41
N LEU A 42 1.39 9.17 4.98
CA LEU A 42 0.95 9.77 6.25
C LEU A 42 -0.48 10.31 6.15
N ALA A 43 -0.79 11.06 5.09
CA ALA A 43 -2.15 11.58 4.87
C ALA A 43 -3.18 10.44 4.76
N GLY A 44 -2.86 9.35 4.06
CA GLY A 44 -3.73 8.18 3.94
C GLY A 44 -3.93 7.46 5.28
N THR A 45 -2.89 7.32 6.10
CA THR A 45 -3.02 6.71 7.44
C THR A 45 -3.82 7.59 8.40
N MET A 46 -3.67 8.91 8.34
CA MET A 46 -4.50 9.84 9.13
C MET A 46 -5.95 9.85 8.64
N ALA A 47 -6.18 9.80 7.33
CA ALA A 47 -7.51 9.73 6.74
C ALA A 47 -8.27 8.46 7.13
N ALA A 48 -7.56 7.37 7.45
CA ALA A 48 -8.17 6.12 7.89
C ALA A 48 -8.90 6.21 9.24
N GLU A 49 -8.63 7.25 10.03
CA GLU A 49 -9.33 7.52 11.30
C GLU A 49 -10.64 8.30 11.11
N SER A 50 -10.89 8.89 9.92
CA SER A 50 -12.03 9.79 9.72
C SER A 50 -12.81 9.56 8.42
N LEU A 51 -12.24 8.85 7.44
CA LEU A 51 -12.86 8.60 6.15
C LEU A 51 -13.07 7.10 5.93
N ASP A 52 -14.31 6.69 5.71
CA ASP A 52 -14.74 5.29 5.58
C ASP A 52 -13.96 4.50 4.53
N GLU A 53 -13.63 5.11 3.39
CA GLU A 53 -12.87 4.46 2.32
C GLU A 53 -11.43 4.15 2.73
N PHE A 54 -10.78 5.03 3.50
CA PHE A 54 -9.44 4.78 4.03
C PHE A 54 -9.48 3.81 5.23
N ALA A 55 -10.53 3.88 6.06
CA ALA A 55 -10.77 2.90 7.11
C ALA A 55 -10.99 1.50 6.52
N ARG A 56 -11.68 1.40 5.37
CA ARG A 56 -11.80 0.15 4.61
C ARG A 56 -10.45 -0.37 4.13
N LEU A 57 -9.60 0.50 3.59
CA LEU A 57 -8.24 0.14 3.19
C LEU A 57 -7.43 -0.39 4.38
N LYS A 58 -7.48 0.28 5.54
CA LYS A 58 -6.84 -0.16 6.79
C LYS A 58 -7.29 -1.60 7.14
N ARG A 59 -8.60 -1.88 7.12
CA ARG A 59 -9.13 -3.23 7.38
C ARG A 59 -8.61 -4.29 6.41
N VAL A 60 -8.55 -3.98 5.11
CA VAL A 60 -7.99 -4.90 4.10
C VAL A 60 -6.52 -5.19 4.39
N PHE A 61 -5.72 -4.18 4.71
CA PHE A 61 -4.31 -4.37 5.08
C PHE A 61 -4.16 -5.22 6.34
N GLN A 62 -4.99 -4.98 7.36
CA GLN A 62 -4.98 -5.74 8.61
C GLN A 62 -5.40 -7.21 8.42
N ALA A 63 -6.35 -7.47 7.53
CA ALA A 63 -6.84 -8.82 7.27
C ALA A 63 -5.91 -9.64 6.37
N GLU A 64 -5.38 -9.02 5.31
CA GLU A 64 -4.73 -9.75 4.23
C GLU A 64 -3.20 -9.57 4.20
N LEU A 65 -2.71 -8.35 4.39
CA LEU A 65 -1.31 -8.02 4.12
C LEU A 65 -0.43 -8.16 5.38
N ILE A 66 -0.87 -7.56 6.47
CA ILE A 66 -0.09 -7.48 7.70
C ILE A 66 0.18 -8.86 8.32
N PRO A 67 -0.76 -9.83 8.35
CA PRO A 67 -0.48 -11.16 8.89
C PRO A 67 0.62 -11.91 8.14
N GLN A 68 0.76 -11.65 6.85
CA GLN A 68 1.78 -12.29 6.01
C GLN A 68 3.12 -11.55 6.09
N LEU A 69 3.10 -10.23 5.91
CA LEU A 69 4.31 -9.42 5.84
C LEU A 69 4.91 -9.10 7.20
N GLY A 70 4.09 -8.99 8.24
CA GLY A 70 4.54 -8.70 9.61
C GLY A 70 5.42 -9.79 10.23
N GLN A 71 5.43 -10.99 9.66
CA GLN A 71 6.30 -12.08 10.07
C GLN A 71 7.71 -12.02 9.42
N LEU A 72 7.86 -11.19 8.38
CA LEU A 72 9.14 -11.09 7.67
C LEU A 72 10.14 -10.23 8.48
N PRO A 73 11.42 -10.62 8.50
CA PRO A 73 12.46 -9.77 9.04
C PRO A 73 12.63 -8.51 8.18
N LEU A 74 13.17 -7.43 8.74
CA LEU A 74 13.32 -6.16 8.03
C LEU A 74 14.04 -6.29 6.67
N TRP A 75 15.06 -7.14 6.60
CA TRP A 75 15.74 -7.40 5.33
C TRP A 75 14.87 -8.16 4.32
N GLY A 76 13.95 -9.01 4.79
CA GLY A 76 12.99 -9.72 3.95
C GLY A 76 11.98 -8.75 3.32
N LEU A 77 11.46 -7.77 4.10
CA LEU A 77 10.65 -6.67 3.58
C LEU A 77 11.44 -5.83 2.56
N GLY A 78 12.74 -5.59 2.82
CA GLY A 78 13.61 -4.85 1.90
C GLY A 78 13.82 -5.57 0.58
N LEU A 79 13.97 -6.90 0.58
CA LEU A 79 14.10 -7.70 -0.64
C LEU A 79 12.78 -7.75 -1.43
N LEU A 80 11.65 -7.86 -0.73
CA LEU A 80 10.32 -7.80 -1.36
C LEU A 80 10.12 -6.46 -2.06
N ALA A 81 10.36 -5.37 -1.34
CA ALA A 81 10.27 -4.02 -1.87
C ALA A 81 11.24 -3.78 -3.05
N LEU A 82 12.47 -4.33 -2.99
CA LEU A 82 13.43 -4.26 -4.08
C LEU A 82 12.90 -4.97 -5.34
N GLY A 83 12.33 -6.16 -5.16
CA GLY A 83 11.73 -6.91 -6.27
C GLY A 83 10.55 -6.17 -6.90
N ALA A 84 9.70 -5.53 -6.10
CA ALA A 84 8.62 -4.68 -6.55
C ALA A 84 9.17 -3.44 -7.29
N GLY A 85 10.01 -2.64 -6.65
CA GLY A 85 10.54 -1.39 -7.22
C GLY A 85 11.27 -1.60 -8.54
N VAL A 86 12.20 -2.57 -8.61
CA VAL A 86 12.90 -2.87 -9.87
C VAL A 86 11.96 -3.48 -10.91
N GLY A 87 11.09 -4.42 -10.49
CA GLY A 87 10.21 -5.13 -11.42
C GLY A 87 9.15 -4.25 -12.04
N GLU A 88 8.51 -3.45 -11.21
CA GLU A 88 7.41 -2.58 -11.64
C GLU A 88 7.92 -1.39 -12.41
N GLU A 89 8.97 -0.72 -11.98
CA GLU A 89 9.52 0.40 -12.73
C GLU A 89 10.04 -0.04 -14.10
N THR A 90 10.67 -1.20 -14.21
CA THR A 90 11.10 -1.75 -15.50
C THR A 90 9.92 -1.98 -16.44
N LEU A 91 8.81 -2.52 -15.94
CA LEU A 91 7.62 -2.79 -16.76
C LEU A 91 6.83 -1.52 -17.07
N PHE A 92 6.53 -0.71 -16.05
CA PHE A 92 5.63 0.43 -16.21
C PHE A 92 6.34 1.63 -16.84
N ARG A 93 7.54 1.98 -16.39
CA ARG A 93 8.26 3.18 -16.88
C ARG A 93 9.17 2.85 -18.04
N GLY A 94 10.02 1.83 -17.86
CA GLY A 94 10.91 1.39 -18.93
C GLY A 94 10.17 0.97 -20.19
N PHE A 95 9.13 0.14 -20.06
CA PHE A 95 8.39 -0.36 -21.23
C PHE A 95 7.09 0.44 -21.49
N MET A 96 6.07 0.33 -20.64
CA MET A 96 4.71 0.79 -20.96
C MET A 96 4.62 2.30 -21.17
N GLN A 97 5.17 3.11 -20.26
CA GLN A 97 5.17 4.56 -20.39
C GLN A 97 5.94 5.01 -21.62
N THR A 98 7.14 4.45 -21.83
CA THR A 98 8.00 4.79 -22.97
C THR A 98 7.35 4.39 -24.31
N ALA A 99 6.78 3.19 -24.39
CA ALA A 99 6.05 2.73 -25.58
C ALA A 99 4.83 3.61 -25.87
N ALA A 100 4.07 4.00 -24.83
CA ALA A 100 2.92 4.89 -25.00
C ALA A 100 3.34 6.28 -25.51
N ILE A 101 4.40 6.87 -24.94
CA ILE A 101 4.93 8.17 -25.38
C ILE A 101 5.37 8.09 -26.84
N GLN A 102 6.13 7.07 -27.24
CA GLN A 102 6.60 6.90 -28.62
C GLN A 102 5.44 6.66 -29.59
N GLY A 103 4.48 5.79 -29.23
CA GLY A 103 3.32 5.51 -30.07
C GLY A 103 2.44 6.74 -30.29
N LEU A 104 2.22 7.54 -29.24
CA LEU A 104 1.44 8.77 -29.32
C LEU A 104 2.19 9.91 -30.02
N GLY A 105 3.53 9.92 -29.97
CA GLY A 105 4.36 10.93 -30.64
C GLY A 105 4.21 10.96 -32.15
N GLY A 106 3.68 9.89 -32.77
CA GLY A 106 3.33 9.87 -34.19
C GLY A 106 2.07 10.67 -34.56
N VAL A 107 1.23 11.03 -33.59
CA VAL A 107 -0.08 11.67 -33.78
C VAL A 107 -0.31 12.91 -32.91
N LEU A 108 0.45 13.08 -31.82
CA LEU A 108 0.35 14.19 -30.89
C LEU A 108 1.63 15.02 -30.85
N PRO A 109 1.56 16.31 -30.47
CA PRO A 109 2.73 17.09 -30.11
C PRO A 109 3.50 16.40 -28.95
N ALA A 110 4.84 16.56 -28.91
CA ALA A 110 5.73 15.85 -27.99
C ALA A 110 5.31 15.98 -26.52
N ASP A 111 4.96 17.19 -26.08
CA ASP A 111 4.53 17.42 -24.69
C ASP A 111 3.20 16.72 -24.38
N ALA A 112 2.26 16.72 -25.34
CA ALA A 112 0.98 16.05 -25.18
C ALA A 112 1.15 14.52 -25.18
N ALA A 113 2.01 13.97 -26.03
CA ALA A 113 2.34 12.54 -26.05
C ALA A 113 2.99 12.12 -24.73
N THR A 114 3.92 12.92 -24.21
CA THR A 114 4.59 12.68 -22.92
C THR A 114 3.58 12.69 -21.77
N ALA A 115 2.73 13.72 -21.69
CA ALA A 115 1.71 13.81 -20.64
C ALA A 115 0.70 12.66 -20.72
N ALA A 116 0.25 12.30 -21.92
CA ALA A 116 -0.70 11.22 -22.13
C ALA A 116 -0.10 9.84 -21.80
N GLY A 117 1.15 9.57 -22.21
CA GLY A 117 1.85 8.33 -21.90
C GLY A 117 2.13 8.15 -20.40
N LEU A 118 2.54 9.24 -19.74
CA LEU A 118 2.68 9.28 -18.28
C LEU A 118 1.35 8.98 -17.59
N ALA A 119 0.28 9.67 -17.99
CA ALA A 119 -1.05 9.49 -17.39
C ALA A 119 -1.57 8.06 -17.61
N ALA A 120 -1.45 7.52 -18.82
CA ALA A 120 -1.90 6.16 -19.12
C ALA A 120 -1.16 5.12 -18.26
N SER A 121 0.18 5.23 -18.17
CA SER A 121 0.98 4.32 -17.33
C SER A 121 0.61 4.42 -15.86
N ALA A 122 0.42 5.65 -15.32
CA ALA A 122 0.05 5.86 -13.93
C ALA A 122 -1.33 5.30 -13.58
N VAL A 123 -2.33 5.49 -14.48
CA VAL A 123 -3.68 4.95 -14.28
C VAL A 123 -3.69 3.41 -14.36
N ILE A 124 -2.95 2.82 -15.29
CA ILE A 124 -2.84 1.35 -15.39
C ILE A 124 -2.14 0.80 -14.14
N PHE A 125 -1.09 1.46 -13.66
CA PHE A 125 -0.41 1.12 -12.41
C PHE A 125 -1.40 1.11 -11.23
N GLY A 126 -2.17 2.18 -11.07
CA GLY A 126 -3.20 2.27 -10.05
C GLY A 126 -4.28 1.19 -10.17
N ALA A 127 -4.73 0.90 -11.40
CA ALA A 127 -5.75 -0.11 -11.66
C ALA A 127 -5.30 -1.53 -11.25
N LEU A 128 -4.03 -1.86 -11.44
CA LEU A 128 -3.47 -3.14 -11.01
C LEU A 128 -3.25 -3.22 -9.50
N HIS A 129 -3.31 -2.09 -8.79
CA HIS A 129 -3.22 -1.98 -7.34
C HIS A 129 -4.58 -1.70 -6.67
N ALA A 130 -5.69 -1.79 -7.38
CA ALA A 130 -7.01 -1.37 -6.92
C ALA A 130 -7.66 -2.34 -5.91
N LEU A 131 -7.04 -2.52 -4.74
CA LEU A 131 -7.66 -3.26 -3.61
C LEU A 131 -8.92 -2.56 -3.09
N THR A 132 -8.90 -1.23 -3.09
CA THR A 132 -10.04 -0.36 -2.77
C THR A 132 -10.00 0.88 -3.69
N PRO A 133 -11.11 1.65 -3.85
CA PRO A 133 -11.08 2.90 -4.60
C PRO A 133 -10.04 3.90 -4.10
N SER A 134 -9.88 4.01 -2.77
CA SER A 134 -8.86 4.87 -2.17
C SER A 134 -7.43 4.41 -2.51
N TYR A 135 -7.19 3.10 -2.54
CA TYR A 135 -5.87 2.56 -2.90
C TYR A 135 -5.57 2.71 -4.40
N PHE A 136 -6.59 2.56 -5.26
CA PHE A 136 -6.47 2.90 -6.68
C PHE A 136 -6.00 4.35 -6.90
N LEU A 137 -6.64 5.31 -6.22
CA LEU A 137 -6.27 6.73 -6.32
C LEU A 137 -4.85 6.98 -5.78
N PHE A 138 -4.54 6.39 -4.63
CA PHE A 138 -3.21 6.48 -4.03
C PHE A 138 -2.12 5.92 -4.97
N ALA A 139 -2.31 4.70 -5.47
CA ALA A 139 -1.35 4.07 -6.36
C ALA A 139 -1.23 4.80 -7.71
N THR A 140 -2.34 5.34 -8.24
CA THR A 140 -2.31 6.20 -9.43
C THR A 140 -1.47 7.45 -9.18
N ALA A 141 -1.65 8.13 -8.05
CA ALA A 141 -0.86 9.31 -7.69
C ALA A 141 0.63 8.97 -7.50
N ALA A 142 0.94 7.86 -6.81
CA ALA A 142 2.31 7.35 -6.72
C ALA A 142 2.88 7.03 -8.12
N GLY A 143 2.05 6.46 -8.98
CA GLY A 143 2.37 6.19 -10.38
C GLY A 143 2.78 7.44 -11.16
N PHE A 144 2.11 8.57 -10.94
CA PHE A 144 2.52 9.87 -11.49
C PHE A 144 3.86 10.34 -10.96
N VAL A 145 4.11 10.20 -9.66
CA VAL A 145 5.39 10.58 -9.03
C VAL A 145 6.55 9.79 -9.64
N PHE A 146 6.47 8.46 -9.66
CA PHE A 146 7.50 7.62 -10.25
C PHE A 146 7.68 7.84 -11.75
N GLY A 147 6.57 8.02 -12.49
CA GLY A 147 6.63 8.26 -13.92
C GLY A 147 7.24 9.61 -14.27
N PHE A 148 6.99 10.65 -13.48
CA PHE A 148 7.62 11.94 -13.63
C PHE A 148 9.12 11.89 -13.27
N GLU A 149 9.45 11.21 -12.16
CA GLU A 149 10.85 10.98 -11.78
C GLU A 149 11.62 10.23 -12.86
N TYR A 150 11.03 9.19 -13.44
CA TYR A 150 11.62 8.47 -14.55
C TYR A 150 11.98 9.39 -15.72
N LEU A 151 11.10 10.32 -16.09
CA LEU A 151 11.35 11.29 -17.16
C LEU A 151 12.50 12.25 -16.85
N GLN A 152 12.70 12.58 -15.58
CA GLN A 152 13.74 13.53 -15.15
C GLN A 152 15.08 12.86 -14.81
N HIS A 153 15.04 11.67 -14.22
CA HIS A 153 16.22 11.04 -13.59
C HIS A 153 16.48 9.60 -14.04
N GLY A 154 15.63 9.06 -14.93
CA GLY A 154 15.79 7.73 -15.52
C GLY A 154 15.34 6.57 -14.63
N LEU A 155 15.40 5.37 -15.23
CA LEU A 155 14.82 4.14 -14.68
C LEU A 155 15.41 3.72 -13.34
N GLN A 156 16.71 3.82 -13.17
CA GLN A 156 17.39 3.38 -11.94
C GLN A 156 17.00 4.23 -10.74
N THR A 157 16.84 5.56 -10.95
CA THR A 157 16.46 6.47 -9.89
C THR A 157 15.03 6.21 -9.46
N ALA A 158 14.09 6.09 -10.40
CA ALA A 158 12.70 5.74 -10.09
C ALA A 158 12.58 4.39 -9.37
N ALA A 159 13.33 3.37 -9.82
CA ALA A 159 13.36 2.06 -9.16
C ALA A 159 13.92 2.13 -7.72
N ALA A 160 14.95 2.94 -7.49
CA ALA A 160 15.51 3.14 -6.16
C ALA A 160 14.55 3.88 -5.23
N THR A 161 13.85 4.92 -5.74
CA THR A 161 12.81 5.64 -4.99
C THR A 161 11.68 4.70 -4.59
N HIS A 162 11.17 3.92 -5.53
CA HIS A 162 10.11 2.97 -5.31
C HIS A 162 10.52 1.93 -4.25
N TRP A 163 11.69 1.31 -4.42
CA TRP A 163 12.24 0.37 -3.46
C TRP A 163 12.30 0.95 -2.04
N LEU A 164 12.96 2.09 -1.88
CA LEU A 164 13.20 2.69 -0.57
C LEU A 164 11.89 3.16 0.08
N TYR A 165 10.99 3.73 -0.73
CA TYR A 165 9.68 4.14 -0.27
C TYR A 165 8.84 2.95 0.20
N ASP A 166 8.71 1.90 -0.60
CA ASP A 166 7.94 0.72 -0.24
C ASP A 166 8.49 0.04 1.00
N TRP A 167 9.81 -0.09 1.09
CA TRP A 167 10.43 -0.65 2.28
C TRP A 167 10.08 0.14 3.55
N ALA A 168 10.20 1.45 3.50
CA ALA A 168 9.86 2.33 4.61
C ALA A 168 8.34 2.31 4.91
N ALA A 169 7.49 2.37 3.88
CA ALA A 169 6.05 2.34 4.00
C ALA A 169 5.53 1.02 4.59
N LEU A 170 6.06 -0.13 4.16
CA LEU A 170 5.71 -1.44 4.72
C LEU A 170 6.05 -1.51 6.22
N ILE A 171 7.26 -1.08 6.61
CA ILE A 171 7.66 -1.04 8.02
C ILE A 171 6.72 -0.12 8.83
N TYR A 172 6.41 1.04 8.29
CA TYR A 172 5.54 2.03 8.94
C TYR A 172 4.12 1.48 9.12
N ILE A 173 3.50 0.98 8.06
CA ILE A 173 2.13 0.47 8.06
C ILE A 173 1.99 -0.75 8.98
N ILE A 174 2.95 -1.69 8.96
CA ILE A 174 2.95 -2.84 9.87
C ILE A 174 3.00 -2.38 11.33
N ARG A 175 3.76 -1.33 11.65
CA ARG A 175 3.83 -0.80 13.02
C ARG A 175 2.59 -0.04 13.44
N VAL A 176 2.01 0.76 12.54
CA VAL A 176 0.87 1.64 12.85
C VAL A 176 -0.47 0.88 12.84
N TRP A 177 -0.63 -0.04 11.89
CA TRP A 177 -1.88 -0.79 11.71
C TRP A 177 -1.81 -2.24 12.20
N GLY A 178 -0.61 -2.76 12.49
CA GLY A 178 -0.41 -4.14 12.94
C GLY A 178 -0.51 -4.36 14.46
N GLY A 179 -0.91 -3.36 15.24
CA GLY A 179 -1.20 -3.52 16.67
C GLY A 179 -2.34 -4.51 16.91
N PRO A 180 -2.49 -5.05 18.12
CA PRO A 180 -3.54 -6.02 18.39
C PRO A 180 -4.90 -5.46 17.99
N ALA A 181 -5.59 -6.18 17.10
CA ALA A 181 -6.97 -5.90 16.76
C ALA A 181 -7.82 -6.09 18.04
N GLY A 182 -8.19 -4.99 18.69
CA GLY A 182 -9.06 -5.07 19.85
C GLY A 182 -8.64 -4.27 21.09
N SER A 183 -8.47 -2.95 20.95
CA SER A 183 -8.59 -2.06 22.11
C SER A 183 -9.52 -0.86 21.86
N ASP A 184 -10.18 -0.85 20.72
CA ASP A 184 -11.15 0.20 20.41
C ASP A 184 -12.57 -0.33 20.67
N GLY A 185 -13.08 -0.14 21.90
CA GLY A 185 -14.52 -0.14 22.13
C GLY A 185 -15.13 -1.26 22.97
N ASP A 186 -14.62 -1.52 24.17
CA ASP A 186 -15.46 -2.09 25.23
C ASP A 186 -15.45 -1.15 26.45
N SER A 187 -15.94 0.06 26.23
CA SER A 187 -16.46 0.93 27.28
C SER A 187 -17.98 0.91 27.22
N ASP A 188 -18.56 -0.28 27.22
CA ASP A 188 -19.99 -0.39 27.51
C ASP A 188 -20.15 -0.52 29.03
N GLY A 189 -20.76 0.53 29.57
CA GLY A 189 -20.97 0.72 30.97
C GLY A 189 -21.88 -0.34 31.58
N GLY A 190 -21.26 -1.32 32.18
CA GLY A 190 -21.95 -2.21 33.13
C GLY A 190 -22.37 -1.46 34.39
N GLY A 191 -23.54 -0.81 34.31
CA GLY A 191 -24.22 -0.25 35.48
C GLY A 191 -24.46 -1.35 36.52
N ARG A 192 -23.72 -1.28 37.61
CA ARG A 192 -24.09 -1.96 38.86
C ARG A 192 -25.38 -1.34 39.38
N SER A 193 -26.48 -2.04 39.25
CA SER A 193 -27.65 -1.84 40.06
C SER A 193 -27.54 -2.72 41.30
N SER A 194 -27.09 -2.14 42.38
CA SER A 194 -27.31 -2.66 43.72
C SER A 194 -28.75 -2.37 44.13
N SER A 195 -29.50 -3.39 44.39
CA SER A 195 -30.71 -3.26 45.23
C SER A 195 -30.66 -4.33 46.33
N ASP A 196 -30.35 -3.83 47.51
CA ASP A 196 -30.69 -4.46 48.78
C ASP A 196 -32.15 -4.91 48.78
N ASN A 197 -32.43 -6.08 49.27
CA ASN A 197 -33.55 -6.24 50.16
C ASN A 197 -33.33 -7.38 51.21
N LYS A 198 -33.66 -6.97 52.40
CA LYS A 198 -33.59 -7.68 53.68
C LYS A 198 -34.74 -8.66 53.85
N SER A 199 -34.46 -9.61 54.74
CA SER A 199 -35.26 -10.11 55.83
C SER A 199 -36.39 -11.10 55.53
N GLY A 200 -36.33 -12.18 56.27
CA GLY A 200 -37.52 -12.85 56.84
C GLY A 200 -37.30 -14.32 57.13
N ALA A 201 -36.89 -14.54 58.36
CA ALA A 201 -37.26 -15.58 59.29
C ALA A 201 -37.93 -16.89 58.79
N GLY A 202 -37.40 -18.00 59.30
CA GLY A 202 -37.95 -19.35 59.24
C GLY A 202 -39.25 -19.53 60.06
N PRO A 203 -39.67 -20.70 60.45
CA PRO A 203 -38.98 -21.97 60.62
C PRO A 203 -39.71 -23.20 60.06
N GLU A 204 -39.07 -24.38 60.17
CA GLU A 204 -39.56 -25.74 60.07
C GLU A 204 -40.72 -26.03 61.10
N PRO A 205 -41.38 -27.19 61.13
CA PRO A 205 -41.07 -28.52 60.62
C PRO A 205 -42.31 -29.38 60.21
N GLY A 206 -42.10 -30.62 59.82
CA GLY A 206 -43.11 -31.67 59.91
C GLY A 206 -43.16 -32.62 58.71
N SER A 207 -42.47 -33.65 58.74
CA SER A 207 -42.75 -35.04 59.04
C SER A 207 -43.78 -35.79 58.18
N VAL A 208 -43.33 -36.95 57.77
CA VAL A 208 -44.01 -38.26 57.81
C VAL A 208 -44.69 -38.79 56.53
N GLN A 209 -44.11 -39.85 56.05
CA GLN A 209 -44.54 -41.26 55.87
C GLN A 209 -45.11 -41.66 54.46
N GLN A 210 -44.41 -42.71 54.01
CA GLN A 210 -44.82 -44.07 53.66
C GLN A 210 -45.66 -44.29 52.35
N GLY A 211 -45.08 -45.02 51.55
CA GLY A 211 -45.31 -46.23 50.83
C GLY A 211 -46.74 -46.79 50.59
N PRO A 212 -46.97 -47.77 49.72
CA PRO A 212 -46.10 -48.92 49.44
C PRO A 212 -45.57 -48.92 47.96
#